data_ab0f3ee415fa1e699a1ae676555b20ec
#
_entry.id   ab0f3ee415fa1e699a1ae676555b20ec
#
_cell.length_a   1.000
_cell.length_b   1.000
_cell.length_c   1.000
_cell.angle_alpha   90.00
_cell.angle_beta   90.00
_cell.angle_gamma   90.00
#
_symmetry.space_group_name_H-M   'P 1'
#
loop_
_entity.id
_entity.type
_entity.pdbx_description
1 polymer ?
#
loop_
_entity_poly.entity_id
_entity_poly.type
_entity_poly.pdbx_seq_one_letter_code
_entity_poly.pdbx_strand_id
1 'polypeptide(L)'
;MNSDNLHPVELSSQVIDSGIVNQPLNRFTQELTEIDDGLAIVESFSHCWIQKTEEGLVCIDASGPQTGKAVVESMRAWSQDPVHTLVYTHGHIDHVGGSGAFFADVKDKGVSPPKVVAHEGVIPRFERYRMTNGWNSFINKRQFGGIRPLANFGLGNTVENFVPKDVAEPDQTYRDQLSMKVGNWNFELRHARGETDDHTWVWDPDNKA
;
A
#
# COMPACT_ATOMS: atom_id res chain seq x y z
N MET A 1 -23.81 16.00 4.61
CA MET A 1 -22.62 16.58 3.95
C MET A 1 -22.08 15.52 3.03
N ASN A 2 -21.64 15.89 1.84
CA ASN A 2 -21.10 14.90 0.90
C ASN A 2 -19.74 14.45 1.41
N SER A 3 -19.59 13.21 1.83
CA SER A 3 -18.36 12.65 2.38
C SER A 3 -17.20 12.64 1.38
N ASP A 4 -17.51 12.82 0.08
CA ASP A 4 -16.56 12.65 -1.00
C ASP A 4 -15.46 13.73 -1.03
N ASN A 5 -15.69 14.88 -0.39
CA ASN A 5 -14.76 16.04 -0.38
C ASN A 5 -14.15 16.36 0.99
N LEU A 6 -14.40 15.52 2.01
CA LEU A 6 -13.79 15.74 3.33
C LEU A 6 -12.31 15.35 3.32
N HIS A 7 -11.51 16.10 4.07
CA HIS A 7 -10.14 15.70 4.34
C HIS A 7 -10.11 14.32 5.02
N PRO A 8 -9.20 13.38 4.68
CA PRO A 8 -9.19 12.02 5.23
C PRO A 8 -9.21 11.94 6.76
N VAL A 9 -8.46 12.82 7.44
CA VAL A 9 -8.43 12.89 8.90
C VAL A 9 -9.77 13.35 9.48
N GLU A 10 -10.41 14.31 8.83
CA GLU A 10 -11.74 14.79 9.23
C GLU A 10 -12.80 13.69 9.06
N LEU A 11 -12.77 13.00 7.93
CA LEU A 11 -13.67 11.86 7.68
C LEU A 11 -13.47 10.78 8.74
N SER A 12 -12.22 10.41 9.02
CA SER A 12 -11.88 9.42 10.04
C SER A 12 -12.41 9.83 11.42
N SER A 13 -12.21 11.09 11.83
CA SER A 13 -12.72 11.62 13.08
C SER A 13 -14.24 11.54 13.15
N GLN A 14 -14.95 11.94 12.09
CA GLN A 14 -16.41 11.85 12.05
C GLN A 14 -16.93 10.42 12.16
N VAL A 15 -16.27 9.47 11.50
CA VAL A 15 -16.63 8.04 11.59
C VAL A 15 -16.44 7.52 13.01
N ILE A 16 -15.30 7.81 13.64
CA ILE A 16 -14.96 7.36 15.00
C ILE A 16 -15.94 7.98 16.01
N ASP A 17 -16.14 9.29 15.96
CA ASP A 17 -16.97 10.02 16.91
C ASP A 17 -18.45 9.66 16.80
N SER A 18 -18.94 9.40 15.58
CA SER A 18 -20.33 9.01 15.38
C SER A 18 -20.62 7.55 15.78
N GLY A 19 -19.61 6.68 15.75
CA GLY A 19 -19.76 5.23 15.92
C GLY A 19 -20.58 4.54 14.82
N ILE A 20 -20.87 5.23 13.71
CA ILE A 20 -21.65 4.70 12.58
C ILE A 20 -20.72 3.88 11.69
N VAL A 21 -20.85 2.56 11.72
CA VAL A 21 -19.99 1.61 10.99
C VAL A 21 -20.72 0.87 9.85
N ASN A 22 -21.98 1.17 9.62
CA ASN A 22 -22.80 0.54 8.56
C ASN A 22 -22.81 1.33 7.24
N GLN A 23 -21.82 2.15 7.02
CA GLN A 23 -21.60 2.92 5.80
C GLN A 23 -20.22 2.59 5.22
N PRO A 24 -19.97 2.84 3.92
CA PRO A 24 -18.64 2.70 3.35
C PRO A 24 -17.65 3.60 4.08
N LEU A 25 -16.58 2.99 4.63
CA LEU A 25 -15.54 3.71 5.37
C LEU A 25 -14.35 4.06 4.48
N ASN A 26 -14.12 3.30 3.41
CA ASN A 26 -13.03 3.52 2.49
C ASN A 26 -13.49 4.29 1.26
N ARG A 27 -12.69 5.23 0.84
CA ARG A 27 -12.82 5.91 -0.45
C ARG A 27 -11.75 5.39 -1.41
N PHE A 28 -12.11 5.32 -2.68
CA PHE A 28 -11.23 4.82 -3.75
C PHE A 28 -11.03 5.93 -4.80
N THR A 29 -10.74 7.14 -4.34
CA THR A 29 -10.63 8.32 -5.19
C THR A 29 -9.41 8.28 -6.10
N GLN A 30 -8.38 7.54 -5.71
CA GLN A 30 -7.03 7.55 -6.30
C GLN A 30 -6.36 8.92 -6.18
N GLU A 31 -6.87 9.78 -5.32
CA GLU A 31 -6.35 11.12 -5.08
C GLU A 31 -5.38 11.11 -3.91
N LEU A 32 -4.35 11.96 -4.01
CA LEU A 32 -3.41 12.20 -2.93
C LEU A 32 -3.87 13.38 -2.09
N THR A 33 -3.87 13.18 -0.79
CA THR A 33 -4.07 14.24 0.20
C THR A 33 -2.86 14.35 1.10
N GLU A 34 -2.28 15.52 1.23
CA GLU A 34 -1.22 15.80 2.21
C GLU A 34 -1.85 15.92 3.60
N ILE A 35 -1.37 15.10 4.53
CA ILE A 35 -1.91 14.97 5.89
C ILE A 35 -1.14 15.88 6.85
N ASP A 36 0.19 15.98 6.65
CA ASP A 36 1.10 16.85 7.39
C ASP A 36 2.26 17.21 6.45
N ASP A 37 3.15 18.08 6.88
CA ASP A 37 4.28 18.54 6.06
C ASP A 37 5.12 17.35 5.57
N GLY A 38 5.03 17.08 4.28
CA GLY A 38 5.70 15.96 3.62
C GLY A 38 5.12 14.58 3.91
N LEU A 39 4.02 14.44 4.65
CA LEU A 39 3.29 13.20 4.85
C LEU A 39 1.97 13.21 4.07
N ALA A 40 1.79 12.27 3.18
CA ALA A 40 0.60 12.19 2.34
C ALA A 40 0.02 10.77 2.27
N ILE A 41 -1.24 10.68 1.89
CA ILE A 41 -1.95 9.44 1.62
C ILE A 41 -2.57 9.49 0.22
N VAL A 42 -2.45 8.39 -0.53
CA VAL A 42 -3.29 8.15 -1.70
C VAL A 42 -4.43 7.21 -1.30
N GLU A 43 -5.66 7.70 -1.39
CA GLU A 43 -6.85 6.93 -1.06
C GLU A 43 -7.19 5.97 -2.18
N SER A 44 -6.71 4.74 -2.07
CA SER A 44 -6.92 3.65 -3.03
C SER A 44 -7.63 2.47 -2.38
N PHE A 45 -7.75 1.33 -3.05
CA PHE A 45 -8.38 0.13 -2.47
C PHE A 45 -7.66 -0.30 -1.18
N SER A 46 -6.34 -0.41 -1.23
CA SER A 46 -5.47 -0.31 -0.07
C SER A 46 -4.69 0.99 -0.21
N HIS A 47 -4.67 1.81 0.81
CA HIS A 47 -4.06 3.12 0.75
C HIS A 47 -2.54 3.02 0.64
N CYS A 48 -1.93 4.01 -0.01
CA CYS A 48 -0.49 4.18 -0.01
C CYS A 48 -0.14 5.41 0.81
N TRP A 49 0.60 5.25 1.89
CA TRP A 49 1.18 6.34 2.66
C TRP A 49 2.54 6.71 2.11
N ILE A 50 2.84 8.00 2.07
CA ILE A 50 4.07 8.51 1.45
C ILE A 50 4.67 9.57 2.35
N GLN A 51 5.92 9.35 2.77
CA GLN A 51 6.70 10.33 3.51
C GLN A 51 7.83 10.86 2.65
N LYS A 52 7.91 12.19 2.51
CA LYS A 52 9.08 12.88 1.94
C LYS A 52 10.23 12.86 2.94
N THR A 53 11.42 12.58 2.44
CA THR A 53 12.67 12.66 3.20
C THR A 53 13.73 13.39 2.37
N GLU A 54 14.87 13.69 2.96
CA GLU A 54 16.02 14.30 2.25
C GLU A 54 16.64 13.35 1.20
N GLU A 55 16.42 12.04 1.31
CA GLU A 55 16.97 11.02 0.41
C GLU A 55 15.93 10.47 -0.59
N GLY A 56 14.71 11.00 -0.57
CA GLY A 56 13.60 10.58 -1.43
C GLY A 56 12.36 10.16 -0.65
N LEU A 57 11.44 9.49 -1.33
CA LEU A 57 10.17 9.09 -0.76
C LEU A 57 10.26 7.72 -0.07
N VAL A 58 9.66 7.61 1.10
CA VAL A 58 9.34 6.33 1.73
C VAL A 58 7.86 6.08 1.51
N CYS A 59 7.53 5.01 0.78
CA CYS A 59 6.16 4.60 0.49
C CYS A 59 5.81 3.39 1.34
N ILE A 60 4.62 3.38 1.94
CA ILE A 60 4.09 2.26 2.72
C ILE A 60 2.88 1.73 1.97
N ASP A 61 2.99 0.48 1.52
CA ASP A 61 2.14 -0.23 0.58
C ASP A 61 2.10 0.36 -0.83
N ALA A 62 1.70 -0.45 -1.79
CA ALA A 62 1.69 -0.13 -3.22
C ALA A 62 0.30 -0.21 -3.83
N SER A 63 -0.73 -0.45 -3.00
CA SER A 63 -2.07 -0.78 -3.46
C SER A 63 -2.13 -2.04 -4.33
N GLY A 64 -3.22 -2.26 -5.03
CA GLY A 64 -3.45 -3.45 -5.85
C GLY A 64 -2.90 -3.35 -7.27
N PRO A 65 -2.89 -4.47 -8.01
CA PRO A 65 -2.39 -4.50 -9.39
C PRO A 65 -3.12 -3.55 -10.34
N GLN A 66 -4.41 -3.31 -10.08
CA GLN A 66 -5.25 -2.46 -10.92
C GLN A 66 -5.15 -0.98 -10.56
N THR A 67 -4.68 -0.67 -9.36
CA THR A 67 -4.66 0.69 -8.80
C THR A 67 -3.26 1.26 -8.64
N GLY A 68 -2.22 0.42 -8.62
CA GLY A 68 -0.84 0.85 -8.40
C GLY A 68 -0.35 1.93 -9.37
N LYS A 69 -0.78 1.86 -10.64
CA LYS A 69 -0.43 2.90 -11.62
C LYS A 69 -1.02 4.26 -11.25
N ALA A 70 -2.30 4.30 -10.86
CA ALA A 70 -2.95 5.53 -10.44
C ALA A 70 -2.33 6.10 -9.15
N VAL A 71 -1.92 5.21 -8.21
CA VAL A 71 -1.18 5.62 -7.02
C VAL A 71 0.13 6.32 -7.40
N VAL A 72 0.91 5.74 -8.31
CA VAL A 72 2.16 6.35 -8.79
C VAL A 72 1.90 7.68 -9.51
N GLU A 73 0.87 7.77 -10.36
CA GLU A 73 0.50 9.00 -11.05
C GLU A 73 0.15 10.11 -10.05
N SER A 74 -0.65 9.82 -9.02
CA SER A 74 -1.01 10.78 -7.97
C SER A 74 0.20 11.20 -7.13
N MET A 75 1.06 10.25 -6.75
CA MET A 75 2.33 10.53 -6.08
C MET A 75 3.21 11.46 -6.93
N ARG A 76 3.31 11.22 -8.24
CA ARG A 76 4.14 12.00 -9.16
C ARG A 76 3.59 13.41 -9.43
N ALA A 77 2.29 13.61 -9.32
CA ALA A 77 1.70 14.94 -9.35
C ALA A 77 2.09 15.79 -8.11
N TRP A 78 2.38 15.14 -6.99
CA TRP A 78 2.77 15.77 -5.74
C TRP A 78 4.28 15.90 -5.56
N SER A 79 5.07 14.86 -5.93
CA SER A 79 6.53 14.87 -5.81
C SER A 79 7.22 14.17 -6.97
N GLN A 80 8.33 14.75 -7.43
CA GLN A 80 9.22 14.16 -8.43
C GLN A 80 10.44 13.46 -7.80
N ASP A 81 10.56 13.46 -6.47
CA ASP A 81 11.66 12.83 -5.75
C ASP A 81 11.68 11.31 -6.02
N PRO A 82 12.87 10.69 -6.07
CA PRO A 82 12.96 9.24 -6.24
C PRO A 82 12.26 8.51 -5.08
N VAL A 83 11.64 7.36 -5.36
CA VAL A 83 11.20 6.45 -4.30
C VAL A 83 12.43 5.74 -3.77
N HIS A 84 12.81 6.02 -2.53
CA HIS A 84 13.95 5.40 -1.85
C HIS A 84 13.60 4.02 -1.30
N THR A 85 12.47 3.93 -0.60
CA THR A 85 12.03 2.69 0.05
C THR A 85 10.53 2.47 -0.18
N LEU A 86 10.18 1.21 -0.44
CA LEU A 86 8.81 0.71 -0.45
C LEU A 86 8.68 -0.32 0.69
N VAL A 87 7.83 -0.04 1.66
CA VAL A 87 7.56 -0.92 2.80
C VAL A 87 6.23 -1.63 2.55
N TYR A 88 6.19 -2.95 2.72
CA TYR A 88 4.94 -3.69 2.73
C TYR A 88 4.46 -3.89 4.17
N THR A 89 3.23 -3.48 4.44
CA THR A 89 2.60 -3.78 5.73
C THR A 89 2.35 -5.27 5.89
N HIS A 90 1.98 -5.95 4.81
CA HIS A 90 1.82 -7.41 4.75
C HIS A 90 1.69 -7.87 3.29
N GLY A 91 1.64 -9.18 3.07
CA GLY A 91 1.72 -9.78 1.73
C GLY A 91 0.37 -9.99 1.01
N HIS A 92 -0.70 -9.28 1.36
CA HIS A 92 -1.93 -9.31 0.55
C HIS A 92 -1.75 -8.56 -0.77
N ILE A 93 -2.38 -9.06 -1.83
CA ILE A 93 -2.17 -8.57 -3.20
C ILE A 93 -2.66 -7.13 -3.40
N ASP A 94 -3.63 -6.71 -2.65
CA ASP A 94 -4.11 -5.32 -2.65
C ASP A 94 -3.17 -4.34 -1.93
N HIS A 95 -2.15 -4.82 -1.23
CA HIS A 95 -1.11 -4.01 -0.61
C HIS A 95 0.20 -4.01 -1.41
N VAL A 96 0.55 -5.13 -2.03
CA VAL A 96 1.84 -5.32 -2.70
C VAL A 96 1.73 -5.36 -4.22
N GLY A 97 0.55 -5.67 -4.75
CA GLY A 97 0.35 -6.00 -6.17
C GLY A 97 0.61 -4.84 -7.13
N GLY A 98 0.51 -3.60 -6.65
CA GLY A 98 0.81 -2.40 -7.43
C GLY A 98 2.29 -2.06 -7.53
N SER A 99 3.19 -2.78 -6.86
CA SER A 99 4.63 -2.48 -6.81
C SER A 99 5.30 -2.45 -8.19
N GLY A 100 4.82 -3.25 -9.14
CA GLY A 100 5.30 -3.21 -10.52
C GLY A 100 5.22 -1.80 -11.15
N ALA A 101 4.20 -1.00 -10.80
CA ALA A 101 4.08 0.37 -11.28
C ALA A 101 5.18 1.29 -10.73
N PHE A 102 5.60 1.11 -9.48
CA PHE A 102 6.72 1.86 -8.90
C PHE A 102 8.04 1.54 -9.61
N PHE A 103 8.27 0.26 -9.94
CA PHE A 103 9.45 -0.16 -10.66
C PHE A 103 9.44 0.29 -12.14
N ALA A 104 8.29 0.33 -12.77
CA ALA A 104 8.15 0.89 -14.12
C ALA A 104 8.46 2.39 -14.15
N ASP A 105 7.95 3.17 -13.20
CA ASP A 105 8.20 4.61 -13.09
C ASP A 105 9.69 4.94 -12.97
N VAL A 106 10.43 4.24 -12.11
CA VAL A 106 11.87 4.49 -11.94
C VAL A 106 12.68 4.05 -13.15
N LYS A 107 12.27 2.97 -13.82
CA LYS A 107 12.91 2.51 -15.07
C LYS A 107 12.76 3.56 -16.17
N ASP A 108 11.57 4.13 -16.31
CA ASP A 108 11.29 5.16 -17.33
C ASP A 108 12.10 6.45 -17.07
N LYS A 109 12.38 6.73 -15.80
CA LYS A 109 13.21 7.89 -15.37
C LYS A 109 14.72 7.59 -15.37
N GLY A 110 15.12 6.34 -15.50
CA GLY A 110 16.53 5.93 -15.45
C GLY A 110 17.17 6.12 -14.07
N VAL A 111 16.37 6.03 -12.98
CA VAL A 111 16.84 6.10 -11.60
C VAL A 111 16.85 4.71 -10.97
N SER A 112 17.55 4.57 -9.84
CA SER A 112 17.60 3.29 -9.11
C SER A 112 16.22 2.85 -8.62
N PRO A 113 15.91 1.56 -8.65
CA PRO A 113 14.66 1.06 -8.09
C PRO A 113 14.61 1.26 -6.56
N PRO A 114 13.42 1.40 -5.98
CA PRO A 114 13.25 1.48 -4.54
C PRO A 114 13.71 0.19 -3.87
N LYS A 115 14.24 0.30 -2.66
CA LYS A 115 14.48 -0.84 -1.78
C LYS A 115 13.15 -1.32 -1.21
N VAL A 116 12.84 -2.60 -1.39
CA VAL A 116 11.61 -3.20 -0.84
C VAL A 116 11.90 -3.82 0.52
N VAL A 117 11.15 -3.41 1.54
CA VAL A 117 11.30 -3.88 2.93
C VAL A 117 10.00 -4.50 3.42
N ALA A 118 10.07 -5.69 4.03
CA ALA A 118 8.90 -6.38 4.56
C ALA A 118 9.24 -7.33 5.71
N HIS A 119 8.22 -7.80 6.43
CA HIS A 119 8.37 -8.93 7.33
C HIS A 119 8.73 -10.21 6.56
N GLU A 120 9.55 -11.09 7.15
CA GLU A 120 10.04 -12.33 6.50
C GLU A 120 8.91 -13.25 6.02
N GLY A 121 7.75 -13.21 6.65
CA GLY A 121 6.56 -13.99 6.28
C GLY A 121 5.92 -13.62 4.95
N VAL A 122 6.27 -12.47 4.35
CA VAL A 122 5.74 -12.05 3.05
C VAL A 122 6.22 -12.96 1.92
N ILE A 123 7.48 -13.40 1.94
CA ILE A 123 8.05 -14.28 0.90
C ILE A 123 7.32 -15.63 0.85
N PRO A 124 7.20 -16.40 1.94
CA PRO A 124 6.44 -17.67 1.90
C PRO A 124 4.95 -17.47 1.60
N ARG A 125 4.38 -16.30 1.90
CA ARG A 125 3.01 -15.95 1.47
C ARG A 125 2.92 -15.84 -0.05
N PHE A 126 3.85 -15.18 -0.71
CA PHE A 126 3.90 -15.11 -2.18
C PHE A 126 4.05 -16.50 -2.80
N GLU A 127 4.93 -17.33 -2.27
CA GLU A 127 5.11 -18.72 -2.71
C GLU A 127 3.82 -19.53 -2.58
N ARG A 128 3.16 -19.44 -1.42
CA ARG A 128 1.87 -20.09 -1.19
C ARG A 128 0.82 -19.61 -2.20
N TYR A 129 0.71 -18.30 -2.45
CA TYR A 129 -0.23 -17.76 -3.42
C TYR A 129 0.05 -18.23 -4.85
N ARG A 130 1.32 -18.37 -5.23
CA ARG A 130 1.71 -18.94 -6.53
C ARG A 130 1.32 -20.41 -6.63
N MET A 131 1.57 -21.21 -5.59
CA MET A 131 1.16 -22.63 -5.55
C MET A 131 -0.34 -22.80 -5.60
N THR A 132 -1.10 -21.95 -4.92
CA THR A 132 -2.57 -22.04 -4.83
C THR A 132 -3.28 -21.04 -5.74
N ASN A 133 -2.66 -20.66 -6.83
CA ASN A 133 -3.08 -19.57 -7.73
C ASN A 133 -4.57 -19.66 -8.13
N GLY A 134 -5.01 -20.79 -8.65
CA GLY A 134 -6.40 -20.98 -9.09
C GLY A 134 -7.40 -20.88 -7.94
N TRP A 135 -7.04 -21.40 -6.76
CA TRP A 135 -7.87 -21.33 -5.56
C TRP A 135 -8.00 -19.87 -5.08
N ASN A 136 -6.91 -19.14 -4.99
CA ASN A 136 -6.93 -17.73 -4.57
C ASN A 136 -7.77 -16.88 -5.52
N SER A 137 -7.61 -17.08 -6.83
CA SER A 137 -8.42 -16.38 -7.84
C SER A 137 -9.92 -16.69 -7.69
N PHE A 138 -10.27 -17.95 -7.40
CA PHE A 138 -11.66 -18.37 -7.19
C PHE A 138 -12.25 -17.74 -5.92
N ILE A 139 -11.54 -17.78 -4.79
CA ILE A 139 -12.00 -17.21 -3.52
C ILE A 139 -12.13 -15.69 -3.63
N ASN A 140 -11.15 -15.02 -4.24
CA ASN A 140 -11.20 -13.57 -4.47
C ASN A 140 -12.43 -13.18 -5.31
N LYS A 141 -12.72 -13.93 -6.37
CA LYS A 141 -13.93 -13.72 -7.17
C LYS A 141 -15.21 -13.90 -6.35
N ARG A 142 -15.28 -14.86 -5.47
CA ARG A 142 -16.44 -15.07 -4.60
C ARG A 142 -16.61 -13.95 -3.58
N GLN A 143 -15.50 -13.46 -3.03
CA GLN A 143 -15.49 -12.44 -1.99
C GLN A 143 -15.85 -11.06 -2.55
N PHE A 144 -15.32 -10.70 -3.70
CA PHE A 144 -15.42 -9.34 -4.24
C PHE A 144 -16.24 -9.20 -5.51
N GLY A 145 -16.47 -10.27 -6.27
CA GLY A 145 -17.08 -10.22 -7.60
C GLY A 145 -18.54 -9.76 -7.67
N GLY A 146 -19.24 -9.69 -6.53
CA GLY A 146 -20.61 -9.17 -6.44
C GLY A 146 -20.68 -7.69 -5.99
N ILE A 147 -19.57 -7.06 -5.69
CA ILE A 147 -19.52 -5.71 -5.12
C ILE A 147 -19.27 -4.73 -6.27
N ARG A 148 -20.33 -4.05 -6.75
CA ARG A 148 -20.27 -3.16 -7.91
C ARG A 148 -19.17 -2.09 -7.86
N PRO A 149 -18.95 -1.34 -6.76
CA PRO A 149 -17.85 -0.38 -6.71
C PRO A 149 -16.48 -1.00 -6.94
N LEU A 150 -16.24 -2.21 -6.43
CA LEU A 150 -14.96 -2.92 -6.57
C LEU A 150 -14.76 -3.53 -7.96
N ALA A 151 -15.85 -3.83 -8.68
CA ALA A 151 -15.78 -4.33 -10.04
C ALA A 151 -15.16 -3.32 -11.01
N ASN A 152 -15.30 -2.02 -10.76
CA ASN A 152 -14.67 -0.96 -11.55
C ASN A 152 -13.14 -0.99 -11.44
N PHE A 153 -12.60 -1.54 -10.37
CA PHE A 153 -11.16 -1.74 -10.17
C PHE A 153 -10.69 -3.15 -10.59
N GLY A 154 -11.54 -3.93 -11.25
CA GLY A 154 -11.21 -5.30 -11.68
C GLY A 154 -11.14 -6.33 -10.55
N LEU A 155 -11.49 -5.94 -9.32
CA LEU A 155 -11.52 -6.85 -8.19
C LEU A 155 -12.61 -7.91 -8.37
N GLY A 156 -12.27 -9.15 -8.06
CA GLY A 156 -13.15 -10.29 -8.28
C GLY A 156 -13.18 -10.81 -9.72
N ASN A 157 -12.38 -10.26 -10.63
CA ASN A 157 -12.14 -10.86 -11.93
C ASN A 157 -11.24 -12.10 -11.78
N THR A 158 -11.41 -13.05 -12.72
CA THR A 158 -10.46 -14.16 -12.84
C THR A 158 -9.15 -13.62 -13.42
N VAL A 159 -8.06 -13.79 -12.70
CA VAL A 159 -6.72 -13.40 -13.14
C VAL A 159 -5.89 -14.63 -13.45
N GLU A 160 -5.02 -14.54 -14.45
CA GLU A 160 -4.10 -15.61 -14.80
C GLU A 160 -3.13 -15.92 -13.67
N ASN A 161 -2.59 -14.85 -13.06
CA ASN A 161 -1.69 -14.94 -11.92
C ASN A 161 -2.25 -14.11 -10.78
N PHE A 162 -2.55 -14.76 -9.66
CA PHE A 162 -3.03 -14.09 -8.45
C PHE A 162 -1.96 -13.14 -7.89
N VAL A 163 -0.71 -13.61 -7.85
CA VAL A 163 0.46 -12.75 -7.65
C VAL A 163 0.89 -12.22 -9.01
N PRO A 164 0.85 -10.92 -9.28
CA PRO A 164 1.33 -10.35 -10.53
C PRO A 164 2.78 -10.75 -10.82
N LYS A 165 3.12 -10.89 -12.11
CA LYS A 165 4.49 -11.28 -12.51
C LYS A 165 5.54 -10.20 -12.21
N ASP A 166 5.11 -8.96 -12.09
CA ASP A 166 5.91 -7.77 -11.85
C ASP A 166 5.87 -7.29 -10.39
N VAL A 167 5.23 -8.07 -9.49
CA VAL A 167 5.29 -7.75 -8.06
C VAL A 167 6.73 -7.81 -7.57
N ALA A 168 7.16 -6.79 -6.85
CA ALA A 168 8.51 -6.72 -6.34
C ALA A 168 8.69 -7.61 -5.09
N GLU A 169 9.70 -8.48 -5.13
CA GLU A 169 10.10 -9.26 -3.97
C GLU A 169 10.81 -8.36 -2.95
N PRO A 170 10.68 -8.62 -1.63
CA PRO A 170 11.45 -7.89 -0.63
C PRO A 170 12.97 -8.08 -0.79
N ASP A 171 13.71 -6.95 -0.85
CA ASP A 171 15.19 -6.94 -0.82
C ASP A 171 15.73 -7.12 0.60
N GLN A 172 14.97 -6.63 1.58
CA GLN A 172 15.31 -6.75 2.98
C GLN A 172 14.10 -7.24 3.76
N THR A 173 14.33 -8.28 4.56
CA THR A 173 13.31 -8.79 5.49
C THR A 173 13.76 -8.66 6.93
N TYR A 174 12.79 -8.70 7.84
CA TYR A 174 13.02 -8.75 9.28
C TYR A 174 11.99 -9.66 9.95
N ARG A 175 12.24 -10.08 11.19
CA ARG A 175 11.37 -10.97 11.95
C ARG A 175 10.54 -10.21 13.01
N ASP A 176 11.18 -9.57 13.95
CA ASP A 176 10.47 -8.95 15.08
C ASP A 176 10.36 -7.44 14.91
N GLN A 177 11.48 -6.80 14.59
CA GLN A 177 11.57 -5.35 14.38
C GLN A 177 12.73 -4.98 13.48
N LEU A 178 12.59 -3.84 12.83
CA LEU A 178 13.64 -3.19 12.05
C LEU A 178 13.55 -1.69 12.28
N SER A 179 14.67 -1.08 12.68
CA SER A 179 14.81 0.37 12.65
C SER A 179 15.55 0.75 11.38
N MET A 180 15.01 1.68 10.61
CA MET A 180 15.65 2.22 9.43
C MET A 180 15.64 3.74 9.48
N LYS A 181 16.66 4.34 8.89
CA LYS A 181 16.76 5.78 8.72
C LYS A 181 16.83 6.10 7.23
N VAL A 182 16.05 7.05 6.79
CA VAL A 182 16.07 7.58 5.42
C VAL A 182 16.12 9.11 5.52
N GLY A 183 17.23 9.68 5.09
CA GLY A 183 17.52 11.09 5.31
C GLY A 183 17.53 11.43 6.80
N ASN A 184 16.71 12.41 7.16
CA ASN A 184 16.52 12.86 8.55
C ASN A 184 15.45 12.09 9.34
N TRP A 185 14.73 11.16 8.71
CA TRP A 185 13.60 10.46 9.30
C TRP A 185 13.95 9.07 9.83
N ASN A 186 13.42 8.74 11.01
CA ASN A 186 13.55 7.42 11.63
C ASN A 186 12.24 6.66 11.49
N PHE A 187 12.30 5.40 11.08
CA PHE A 187 11.16 4.51 10.95
C PHE A 187 11.42 3.24 11.78
N GLU A 188 10.48 2.90 12.63
CA GLU A 188 10.46 1.63 13.34
C GLU A 188 9.39 0.72 12.73
N LEU A 189 9.81 -0.34 12.09
CA LEU A 189 8.95 -1.39 11.58
C LEU A 189 8.87 -2.48 12.63
N ARG A 190 7.66 -2.84 13.04
CA ARG A 190 7.45 -3.86 14.07
C ARG A 190 6.46 -4.90 13.60
N HIS A 191 6.82 -6.16 13.75
CA HIS A 191 5.91 -7.26 13.51
C HIS A 191 4.77 -7.24 14.54
N ALA A 192 3.56 -7.45 14.05
CA ALA A 192 2.38 -7.65 14.88
C ALA A 192 1.44 -8.62 14.16
N ARG A 193 0.68 -9.40 14.93
CA ARG A 193 -0.40 -10.20 14.37
C ARG A 193 -1.61 -9.29 14.17
N GLY A 194 -1.77 -8.81 12.95
CA GLY A 194 -2.88 -7.98 12.51
C GLY A 194 -3.85 -8.78 11.64
N GLU A 195 -4.15 -8.29 10.44
CA GLU A 195 -4.96 -8.99 9.46
C GLU A 195 -4.34 -10.31 9.03
N THR A 196 -3.02 -10.37 9.01
CA THR A 196 -2.23 -11.56 8.68
C THR A 196 -1.11 -11.81 9.69
N ASP A 197 -0.46 -12.96 9.57
CA ASP A 197 0.66 -13.39 10.42
C ASP A 197 2.00 -12.72 10.05
N ASP A 198 2.07 -12.01 8.93
CA ASP A 198 3.22 -11.26 8.43
C ASP A 198 3.03 -9.75 8.53
N HIS A 199 2.10 -9.29 9.38
CA HIS A 199 1.73 -7.89 9.45
C HIS A 199 2.82 -7.04 10.12
N THR A 200 3.04 -5.87 9.52
CA THR A 200 3.95 -4.82 10.00
C THR A 200 3.16 -3.57 10.33
N TRP A 201 3.42 -2.95 11.45
CA TRP A 201 3.08 -1.56 11.65
C TRP A 201 4.34 -0.70 11.63
N VAL A 202 4.20 0.48 11.08
CA VAL A 202 5.29 1.45 10.93
C VAL A 202 5.06 2.58 11.91
N TRP A 203 6.08 2.94 12.64
CA TRP A 203 6.07 4.02 13.61
C TRP A 203 7.18 5.01 13.30
N ASP A 204 6.83 6.27 13.25
CA ASP A 204 7.76 7.38 13.23
C ASP A 204 7.87 7.97 14.64
N PRO A 205 8.97 7.69 15.37
CA PRO A 205 9.13 8.16 16.74
C PRO A 205 9.33 9.68 16.85
N ASP A 206 9.84 10.31 15.80
CA ASP A 206 10.17 11.74 15.82
C ASP A 206 8.90 12.58 15.71
N ASN A 207 7.94 12.17 14.89
CA ASN A 207 6.67 12.86 14.69
C ASN A 207 5.50 12.20 15.43
N LYS A 208 5.71 11.04 16.03
CA LYS A 208 4.67 10.26 16.74
C LYS A 208 3.49 9.87 15.82
N ALA A 209 3.82 9.51 14.59
CA ALA A 209 2.89 9.11 13.53
C ALA A 209 3.05 7.64 13.13
#